data_81ab28b4a4ebfd69ee3a164081df8015
#
_entry.id   81ab28b4a4ebfd69ee3a164081df8015
#
_cell.length_a   1.000
_cell.length_b   1.000
_cell.length_c   1.000
_cell.angle_alpha   90.00
_cell.angle_beta   90.00
_cell.angle_gamma   90.00
#
_symmetry.space_group_name_H-M   'P 1'
#
loop_
_entity.id
_entity.type
_entity.pdbx_description
1 polymer ?
#
loop_
_entity_poly.entity_id
_entity_poly.type
_entity_poly.pdbx_seq_one_letter_code
_entity_poly.pdbx_strand_id
1 'polypeptide(L)'
;MKLTWLGHACFLLEQNGYRLIVDPYTGVEGYPELRVKAHQVVCSHQHHDHNAVEQITPLPAQENPFTIRVVKTFHDDQGGALRGENTIHVISTGGITVAHLGDLGHQLTAEQRAAIGTVDGVLVPVGGVYTVDAAGARQVCKEISPPVGGADA
;
A
#
# COMPACT_ATOMS: atom_id res chain seq x y z
N MET A 1 -12.69 1.31 -10.84
CA MET A 1 -11.42 1.84 -10.25
C MET A 1 -10.29 1.59 -11.22
N LYS A 2 -9.46 2.60 -11.45
CA LYS A 2 -8.22 2.47 -12.22
C LYS A 2 -7.04 2.45 -11.25
N LEU A 3 -6.15 1.47 -11.39
CA LEU A 3 -4.93 1.32 -10.59
C LEU A 3 -3.71 1.48 -11.48
N THR A 4 -2.81 2.38 -11.12
CA THR A 4 -1.57 2.65 -11.86
C THR A 4 -0.37 2.54 -10.93
N TRP A 5 0.61 1.72 -11.30
CA TRP A 5 1.88 1.65 -10.59
C TRP A 5 2.78 2.81 -11.04
N LEU A 6 3.22 3.62 -10.07
CA LEU A 6 4.08 4.79 -10.34
C LEU A 6 5.56 4.54 -10.05
N GLY A 7 5.89 3.36 -9.57
CA GLY A 7 7.25 2.96 -9.19
C GLY A 7 7.37 2.64 -7.71
N HIS A 8 8.37 1.84 -7.34
CA HIS A 8 8.60 1.39 -5.96
C HIS A 8 7.30 0.82 -5.37
N ALA A 9 6.88 1.27 -4.20
CA ALA A 9 5.59 0.88 -3.59
C ALA A 9 4.47 1.91 -3.85
N CYS A 10 4.69 2.85 -4.78
CA CYS A 10 3.76 3.94 -5.05
C CYS A 10 2.72 3.57 -6.09
N PHE A 11 1.46 3.73 -5.74
CA PHE A 11 0.32 3.47 -6.62
C PHE A 11 -0.64 4.66 -6.65
N LEU A 12 -1.23 4.87 -7.83
CA LEU A 12 -2.31 5.82 -8.04
C LEU A 12 -3.61 5.05 -8.25
N LEU A 13 -4.63 5.37 -7.45
CA LEU A 13 -5.98 4.82 -7.59
C LEU A 13 -6.90 5.95 -8.01
N GLU A 14 -7.71 5.70 -9.05
CA GLU A 14 -8.63 6.70 -9.61
C GLU A 14 -10.04 6.15 -9.69
N GLN A 15 -11.00 6.96 -9.28
CA GLN A 15 -12.44 6.70 -9.40
C GLN A 15 -13.18 8.02 -9.49
N ASN A 16 -14.06 8.16 -10.49
CA ASN A 16 -14.88 9.38 -10.68
C ASN A 16 -14.05 10.68 -10.71
N GLY A 17 -12.85 10.63 -11.29
CA GLY A 17 -11.94 11.78 -11.35
C GLY A 17 -11.16 12.04 -10.06
N TYR A 18 -11.48 11.36 -8.97
CA TYR A 18 -10.74 11.47 -7.72
C TYR A 18 -9.45 10.64 -7.78
N ARG A 19 -8.35 11.24 -7.34
CA ARG A 19 -7.00 10.64 -7.42
C ARG A 19 -6.46 10.44 -6.00
N LEU A 20 -6.21 9.18 -5.66
CA LEU A 20 -5.61 8.77 -4.38
C LEU A 20 -4.24 8.18 -4.65
N ILE A 21 -3.21 8.70 -3.97
CA ILE A 21 -1.85 8.15 -4.04
C ILE A 21 -1.49 7.45 -2.74
N VAL A 22 -0.88 6.27 -2.87
CA VAL A 22 -0.39 5.47 -1.75
C VAL A 22 1.14 5.41 -1.83
N ASP A 23 1.81 5.68 -0.72
CA ASP A 23 3.26 5.57 -0.55
C ASP A 23 4.10 6.31 -1.60
N PRO A 24 3.95 7.64 -1.73
CA PRO A 24 4.83 8.43 -2.60
C PRO A 24 6.27 8.39 -2.10
N TYR A 25 7.21 8.36 -3.04
CA TYR A 25 8.63 8.25 -2.73
C TYR A 25 9.43 9.44 -3.25
N THR A 26 10.63 9.61 -2.69
CA THR A 26 11.67 10.51 -3.19
C THR A 26 13.04 9.87 -2.99
N GLY A 27 13.99 10.16 -3.88
CA GLY A 27 15.36 9.68 -3.76
C GLY A 27 15.55 8.18 -3.84
N VAL A 28 14.67 7.47 -4.56
CA VAL A 28 14.78 6.03 -4.75
C VAL A 28 15.53 5.74 -6.05
N GLU A 29 16.66 5.03 -5.94
CA GLU A 29 17.49 4.68 -7.09
C GLU A 29 16.70 3.82 -8.09
N GLY A 30 16.82 4.16 -9.36
CA GLY A 30 16.15 3.44 -10.46
C GLY A 30 14.76 3.97 -10.79
N TYR A 31 14.24 4.93 -10.02
CA TYR A 31 12.94 5.56 -10.28
C TYR A 31 13.07 7.08 -10.43
N PRO A 32 12.41 7.70 -11.43
CA PRO A 32 12.37 9.15 -11.52
C PRO A 32 11.57 9.76 -10.37
N GLU A 33 11.86 11.01 -10.02
CA GLU A 33 11.07 11.73 -9.02
C GLU A 33 9.62 11.88 -9.50
N LEU A 34 8.68 11.76 -8.56
CA LEU A 34 7.26 11.85 -8.86
C LEU A 34 6.86 13.28 -9.26
N ARG A 35 6.02 13.39 -10.31
CA ARG A 35 5.46 14.65 -10.80
C ARG A 35 3.98 14.45 -11.07
N VAL A 36 3.22 14.20 -10.00
CA VAL A 36 1.80 13.84 -10.09
C VAL A 36 0.96 14.73 -9.18
N LYS A 37 -0.31 14.82 -9.52
CA LYS A 37 -1.32 15.57 -8.75
C LYS A 37 -2.32 14.59 -8.15
N ALA A 38 -2.80 14.87 -6.95
CA ALA A 38 -3.79 14.03 -6.29
C ALA A 38 -4.66 14.82 -5.33
N HIS A 39 -5.82 14.26 -5.01
CA HIS A 39 -6.74 14.78 -4.00
C HIS A 39 -6.38 14.31 -2.60
N GLN A 40 -5.78 13.12 -2.50
CA GLN A 40 -5.47 12.48 -1.23
C GLN A 40 -4.19 11.66 -1.34
N VAL A 41 -3.44 11.61 -0.25
CA VAL A 41 -2.24 10.79 -0.11
C VAL A 41 -2.33 10.01 1.19
N VAL A 42 -2.03 8.72 1.15
CA VAL A 42 -1.90 7.87 2.33
C VAL A 42 -0.53 7.18 2.33
N CYS A 43 0.03 6.98 3.50
CA CYS A 43 1.37 6.41 3.68
C CYS A 43 1.33 5.24 4.65
N SER A 44 2.03 4.14 4.30
CA SER A 44 2.08 2.95 5.13
C SER A 44 2.99 3.13 6.35
N HIS A 45 4.04 3.94 6.23
CA HIS A 45 4.99 4.25 7.29
C HIS A 45 5.79 5.52 6.95
N GLN A 46 6.70 5.94 7.82
CA GLN A 46 7.34 7.26 7.77
C GLN A 46 8.77 7.23 7.20
N HIS A 47 9.09 6.32 6.31
CA HIS A 47 10.36 6.33 5.57
C HIS A 47 10.23 7.18 4.29
N HIS A 48 11.31 7.86 3.87
CA HIS A 48 11.30 8.80 2.72
C HIS A 48 10.87 8.15 1.41
N ASP A 49 11.07 6.86 1.28
CA ASP A 49 10.67 6.08 0.12
C ASP A 49 9.18 5.69 0.13
N HIS A 50 8.44 6.09 1.16
CA HIS A 50 7.00 5.83 1.31
C HIS A 50 6.16 7.02 1.77
N ASN A 51 6.79 8.13 2.20
CA ASN A 51 6.04 9.25 2.78
C ASN A 51 6.35 10.61 2.15
N ALA A 52 6.82 10.63 0.92
CA ALA A 52 7.19 11.87 0.22
C ALA A 52 5.97 12.67 -0.26
N VAL A 53 5.10 13.04 0.66
CA VAL A 53 3.85 13.78 0.39
C VAL A 53 4.12 15.11 -0.34
N GLU A 54 5.25 15.75 -0.07
CA GLU A 54 5.69 17.00 -0.71
C GLU A 54 5.93 16.86 -2.22
N GLN A 55 6.11 15.64 -2.73
CA GLN A 55 6.25 15.38 -4.16
C GLN A 55 4.91 15.42 -4.91
N ILE A 56 3.80 15.46 -4.18
CA ILE A 56 2.46 15.40 -4.75
C ILE A 56 1.86 16.79 -4.75
N THR A 57 1.43 17.26 -5.93
CA THR A 57 0.72 18.53 -6.06
C THR A 57 -0.75 18.33 -5.69
N PRO A 58 -1.28 19.07 -4.70
CA PRO A 58 -2.68 18.95 -4.30
C PRO A 58 -3.64 19.37 -5.41
N LEU A 59 -4.74 18.65 -5.57
CA LEU A 59 -5.86 19.04 -6.41
C LEU A 59 -6.95 19.66 -5.54
N PRO A 60 -7.83 20.53 -6.13
CA PRO A 60 -8.97 21.09 -5.41
C PRO A 60 -9.86 19.99 -4.83
N ALA A 61 -10.40 20.23 -3.64
CA ALA A 61 -11.26 19.26 -2.94
C ALA A 61 -12.48 18.87 -3.80
N GLN A 62 -12.77 17.56 -3.81
CA GLN A 62 -14.01 17.02 -4.40
C GLN A 62 -14.49 15.84 -3.58
N GLU A 63 -15.69 15.35 -3.87
CA GLU A 63 -16.25 14.19 -3.18
C GLU A 63 -15.35 12.96 -3.32
N ASN A 64 -15.04 12.34 -2.17
CA ASN A 64 -14.17 11.17 -2.10
C ASN A 64 -14.98 9.88 -2.31
N PRO A 65 -14.78 9.16 -3.42
CA PRO A 65 -15.49 7.90 -3.68
C PRO A 65 -14.87 6.70 -2.97
N PHE A 66 -13.71 6.87 -2.31
CA PHE A 66 -13.00 5.78 -1.64
C PHE A 66 -13.38 5.67 -0.17
N THR A 67 -13.51 4.42 0.29
CA THR A 67 -13.55 4.08 1.71
C THR A 67 -12.24 3.39 2.05
N ILE A 68 -11.55 3.87 3.08
CA ILE A 68 -10.24 3.35 3.47
C ILE A 68 -10.31 2.83 4.91
N ARG A 69 -9.99 1.55 5.10
CA ARG A 69 -9.77 0.94 6.41
C ARG A 69 -8.28 0.72 6.60
N VAL A 70 -7.80 0.79 7.84
CA VAL A 70 -6.40 0.59 8.17
C VAL A 70 -6.24 -0.64 9.08
N VAL A 71 -5.16 -1.38 8.86
CA VAL A 71 -4.77 -2.51 9.70
C VAL A 71 -3.33 -2.31 10.13
N LYS A 72 -3.11 -2.25 11.44
CA LYS A 72 -1.77 -2.03 12.00
C LYS A 72 -0.94 -3.30 11.96
N THR A 73 0.27 -3.18 11.43
CA THR A 73 1.26 -4.24 11.36
C THR A 73 2.65 -3.67 11.66
N PHE A 74 3.70 -4.44 11.38
CA PHE A 74 5.07 -4.00 11.61
C PHE A 74 5.91 -4.19 10.35
N HIS A 75 6.96 -3.37 10.21
CA HIS A 75 7.94 -3.40 9.13
C HIS A 75 9.06 -4.42 9.39
N ASP A 76 8.88 -5.31 10.36
CA ASP A 76 9.83 -6.37 10.74
C ASP A 76 9.07 -7.51 11.42
N ASP A 77 9.78 -8.58 11.76
CA ASP A 77 9.25 -9.74 12.49
C ASP A 77 9.55 -9.70 14.00
N GLN A 78 9.95 -8.52 14.52
CA GLN A 78 10.32 -8.30 15.91
C GLN A 78 9.39 -7.32 16.63
N GLY A 79 8.13 -7.26 16.22
CA GLY A 79 7.13 -6.36 16.82
C GLY A 79 7.45 -4.88 16.65
N GLY A 80 8.12 -4.50 15.58
CA GLY A 80 8.51 -3.12 15.29
C GLY A 80 9.84 -2.69 15.89
N ALA A 81 10.57 -3.59 16.55
CA ALA A 81 11.83 -3.25 17.23
C ALA A 81 12.95 -2.83 16.27
N LEU A 82 12.95 -3.33 15.04
CA LEU A 82 13.97 -3.05 14.04
C LEU A 82 13.63 -1.88 13.12
N ARG A 83 12.39 -1.85 12.57
CA ARG A 83 11.99 -0.89 11.53
C ARG A 83 10.68 -0.17 11.82
N GLY A 84 10.07 -0.42 12.98
CA GLY A 84 8.87 0.26 13.44
C GLY A 84 7.57 -0.30 12.87
N GLU A 85 6.54 0.54 12.93
CA GLU A 85 5.19 0.19 12.51
C GLU A 85 5.02 0.28 10.99
N ASN A 86 4.06 -0.48 10.49
CA ASN A 86 3.57 -0.43 9.13
C ASN A 86 2.04 -0.40 9.14
N THR A 87 1.42 0.26 8.18
CA THR A 87 -0.03 0.31 8.05
C THR A 87 -0.44 -0.32 6.73
N ILE A 88 -1.35 -1.29 6.79
CA ILE A 88 -2.04 -1.81 5.62
C ILE A 88 -3.25 -0.93 5.36
N HIS A 89 -3.42 -0.49 4.11
CA HIS A 89 -4.60 0.24 3.66
C HIS A 89 -5.51 -0.68 2.85
N VAL A 90 -6.74 -0.84 3.31
CA VAL A 90 -7.78 -1.59 2.60
C VAL A 90 -8.71 -0.58 1.96
N ILE A 91 -8.63 -0.45 0.63
CA ILE A 91 -9.20 0.64 -0.15
C ILE A 91 -10.34 0.09 -1.02
N SER A 92 -11.53 0.63 -0.83
CA SER A 92 -12.73 0.18 -1.53
C SER A 92 -13.40 1.31 -2.30
N THR A 93 -13.87 1.02 -3.50
CA THR A 93 -14.75 1.89 -4.28
C THR A 93 -15.49 1.06 -5.34
N GLY A 94 -16.76 1.40 -5.63
CA GLY A 94 -17.51 0.76 -6.70
C GLY A 94 -17.63 -0.77 -6.58
N GLY A 95 -17.64 -1.31 -5.36
CA GLY A 95 -17.72 -2.76 -5.12
C GLY A 95 -16.40 -3.50 -5.28
N ILE A 96 -15.28 -2.79 -5.50
CA ILE A 96 -13.94 -3.36 -5.63
C ILE A 96 -13.10 -2.97 -4.41
N THR A 97 -12.36 -3.92 -3.85
CA THR A 97 -11.50 -3.71 -2.69
C THR A 97 -10.07 -4.18 -2.98
N VAL A 98 -9.11 -3.30 -2.71
CA VAL A 98 -7.67 -3.56 -2.86
C VAL A 98 -6.97 -3.34 -1.52
N ALA A 99 -6.10 -4.26 -1.13
CA ALA A 99 -5.25 -4.10 0.04
C ALA A 99 -3.82 -3.75 -0.39
N HIS A 100 -3.31 -2.62 0.09
CA HIS A 100 -1.91 -2.24 -0.05
C HIS A 100 -1.19 -2.55 1.26
N LEU A 101 -0.25 -3.49 1.22
CA LEU A 101 0.38 -4.03 2.42
C LEU A 101 1.59 -3.21 2.90
N GLY A 102 1.94 -2.13 2.20
CA GLY A 102 3.10 -1.30 2.55
C GLY A 102 4.39 -2.12 2.54
N ASP A 103 5.19 -1.98 3.57
CA ASP A 103 6.40 -2.78 3.79
C ASP A 103 6.20 -3.83 4.88
N LEU A 104 5.15 -4.63 4.74
CA LEU A 104 4.85 -5.71 5.69
C LEU A 104 6.09 -6.58 5.91
N GLY A 105 6.49 -6.74 7.17
CA GLY A 105 7.70 -7.43 7.57
C GLY A 105 7.49 -8.75 8.31
N HIS A 106 6.25 -9.26 8.40
CA HIS A 106 5.92 -10.48 9.11
C HIS A 106 4.70 -11.17 8.51
N GLN A 107 4.45 -12.42 8.94
CA GLN A 107 3.21 -13.12 8.58
C GLN A 107 2.03 -12.50 9.34
N LEU A 108 0.87 -12.44 8.68
CA LEU A 108 -0.35 -11.88 9.29
C LEU A 108 -0.86 -12.77 10.43
N THR A 109 -1.32 -12.13 11.51
CA THR A 109 -2.07 -12.84 12.56
C THR A 109 -3.49 -13.14 12.08
N ALA A 110 -4.19 -14.05 12.77
CA ALA A 110 -5.59 -14.33 12.48
C ALA A 110 -6.47 -13.09 12.62
N GLU A 111 -6.19 -12.25 13.61
CA GLU A 111 -6.90 -10.98 13.84
C GLU A 111 -6.67 -9.99 12.69
N GLN A 112 -5.43 -9.87 12.21
CA GLN A 112 -5.09 -9.01 11.07
C GLN A 112 -5.76 -9.50 9.79
N ARG A 113 -5.75 -10.80 9.53
CA ARG A 113 -6.45 -11.39 8.38
C ARG A 113 -7.95 -11.09 8.41
N ALA A 114 -8.56 -11.23 9.58
CA ALA A 114 -9.99 -10.93 9.75
C ALA A 114 -10.28 -9.44 9.52
N ALA A 115 -9.39 -8.55 9.97
CA ALA A 115 -9.52 -7.10 9.79
C ALA A 115 -9.38 -6.69 8.32
N ILE A 116 -8.52 -7.34 7.55
CA ILE A 116 -8.38 -7.11 6.09
C ILE A 116 -9.64 -7.57 5.38
N GLY A 117 -10.16 -8.73 5.74
CA GLY A 117 -11.35 -9.31 5.12
C GLY A 117 -11.12 -9.80 3.69
N THR A 118 -12.21 -9.85 2.93
CA THR A 118 -12.16 -10.27 1.51
C THR A 118 -11.73 -9.09 0.64
N VAL A 119 -10.73 -9.31 -0.22
CA VAL A 119 -10.22 -8.32 -1.16
C VAL A 119 -10.20 -8.88 -2.58
N ASP A 120 -10.27 -7.97 -3.58
CA ASP A 120 -10.21 -8.32 -5.00
C ASP A 120 -8.78 -8.29 -5.53
N GLY A 121 -7.91 -7.51 -4.90
CA GLY A 121 -6.50 -7.40 -5.26
C GLY A 121 -5.63 -7.11 -4.05
N VAL A 122 -4.35 -7.50 -4.14
CA VAL A 122 -3.34 -7.27 -3.11
C VAL A 122 -2.07 -6.72 -3.75
N LEU A 123 -1.51 -5.67 -3.15
CA LEU A 123 -0.22 -5.10 -3.49
C LEU A 123 0.73 -5.44 -2.34
N VAL A 124 1.65 -6.39 -2.58
CA VAL A 124 2.46 -7.01 -1.53
C VAL A 124 3.97 -6.86 -1.81
N PRO A 125 4.79 -6.52 -0.79
CA PRO A 125 6.23 -6.45 -0.96
C PRO A 125 6.85 -7.85 -1.06
N VAL A 126 7.95 -7.96 -1.79
CA VAL A 126 8.66 -9.24 -2.02
C VAL A 126 10.18 -9.13 -1.80
N GLY A 127 10.64 -8.02 -1.27
CA GLY A 127 12.06 -7.71 -1.16
C GLY A 127 12.90 -8.68 -0.32
N GLY A 128 12.35 -9.16 0.80
CA GLY A 128 12.98 -10.20 1.63
C GLY A 128 14.03 -9.72 2.63
N VAL A 129 14.53 -8.50 2.50
CA VAL A 129 15.51 -7.92 3.44
C VAL A 129 14.82 -7.03 4.47
N TYR A 130 14.04 -6.06 4.00
CA TYR A 130 13.28 -5.12 4.83
C TYR A 130 11.81 -5.48 4.93
N THR A 131 11.35 -6.46 4.16
CA THR A 131 9.96 -6.90 4.04
C THR A 131 9.92 -8.43 4.01
N VAL A 132 8.73 -9.01 3.90
CA VAL A 132 8.59 -10.42 3.56
C VAL A 132 9.22 -10.69 2.19
N ASP A 133 9.75 -11.87 2.00
CA ASP A 133 10.27 -12.31 0.71
C ASP A 133 9.15 -12.87 -0.19
N ALA A 134 9.50 -13.39 -1.37
CA ALA A 134 8.54 -13.95 -2.30
C ALA A 134 7.73 -15.10 -1.71
N ALA A 135 8.35 -15.97 -0.92
CA ALA A 135 7.66 -17.08 -0.26
C ALA A 135 6.68 -16.57 0.81
N GLY A 136 7.10 -15.59 1.61
CA GLY A 136 6.25 -14.94 2.61
C GLY A 136 5.09 -14.19 1.98
N ALA A 137 5.33 -13.47 0.88
CA ALA A 137 4.31 -12.77 0.13
C ALA A 137 3.28 -13.75 -0.44
N ARG A 138 3.72 -14.89 -0.98
CA ARG A 138 2.83 -15.94 -1.47
C ARG A 138 1.93 -16.49 -0.37
N GLN A 139 2.49 -16.71 0.82
CA GLN A 139 1.72 -17.19 1.98
C GLN A 139 0.66 -16.18 2.39
N VAL A 140 1.00 -14.89 2.47
CA VAL A 140 0.04 -13.81 2.77
C VAL A 140 -1.07 -13.78 1.73
N CYS A 141 -0.75 -13.85 0.44
CA CYS A 141 -1.74 -13.86 -0.64
C CYS A 141 -2.69 -15.06 -0.52
N LYS A 142 -2.20 -16.23 -0.17
CA LYS A 142 -3.04 -17.42 0.06
C LYS A 142 -4.00 -17.21 1.23
N GLU A 143 -3.54 -16.58 2.32
CA GLU A 143 -4.34 -16.35 3.52
C GLU A 143 -5.49 -15.38 3.29
N ILE A 144 -5.32 -14.37 2.45
CA ILE A 144 -6.37 -13.42 2.08
C ILE A 144 -7.09 -13.80 0.77
N SER A 145 -6.57 -14.78 0.05
CA SER A 145 -7.19 -15.39 -1.14
C SER A 145 -7.74 -14.42 -2.18
N PRO A 146 -6.97 -13.41 -2.63
CA PRO A 146 -7.45 -12.48 -3.64
C PRO A 146 -7.51 -13.15 -5.01
N PRO A 147 -8.48 -12.82 -5.88
CA PRO A 147 -8.49 -13.27 -7.26
C PRO A 147 -7.35 -12.68 -8.09
N VAL A 148 -6.84 -11.49 -7.72
CA VAL A 148 -5.73 -10.80 -8.40
C VAL A 148 -4.72 -10.32 -7.35
N GLY A 149 -3.46 -10.68 -7.55
CA GLY A 149 -2.35 -10.20 -6.72
C GLY A 149 -1.31 -9.46 -7.56
N GLY A 150 -0.79 -8.36 -7.02
CA GLY A 150 0.30 -7.60 -7.61
C GLY A 150 1.45 -7.46 -6.61
N ALA A 151 2.68 -7.71 -7.07
CA ALA A 151 3.88 -7.56 -6.24
C ALA A 151 4.57 -6.22 -6.51
N ASP A 152 5.00 -5.54 -5.44
CA ASP A 152 5.86 -4.36 -5.52
C ASP A 152 7.30 -4.69 -5.10
N ALA A 153 8.19 -3.76 -5.25
CA ALA A 153 9.61 -3.99 -4.94
C ALA A 153 9.93 -3.79 -3.46
#